data_ff122b1a77e0c8f91fd9077f71aa6e33
#
_entry.id   ff122b1a77e0c8f91fd9077f71aa6e33
#
_cell.length_a   1.000
_cell.length_b   1.000
_cell.length_c   1.000
_cell.angle_alpha   90.00
_cell.angle_beta   90.00
_cell.angle_gamma   90.00
#
_symmetry.space_group_name_H-M   'P 1'
#
loop_
_entity.id
_entity.type
_entity.pdbx_description
1 polymer ?
#
loop_
_entity_poly.entity_id
_entity_poly.type
_entity_poly.pdbx_seq_one_letter_code
_entity_poly.pdbx_strand_id
1 'polypeptide(L)'
;MKIVSKKSILRLFSFVVALFALAPQAVAMPDSVYVCLVNGEVENHSVAAIDSIAFQIFNAIPEKDDSLNVCHKDGKTTSYALYMVDSLAFKKPAAQQSAQWVAVDLGLSVKWCNMNVGASAPEDCGGYYSWGETKQKDYYADSTYLYTDKPYNKNIGKNISGTKYDVAHVKMGGDWRMPTDKEFTELRTRCTWKWTTQNGIEGFVVTGSTGNSIFLPAAGEYFKDKLSGQRGYGYYWIADIVDGTNTKAQSYIFTNGGLYFGSYNNTNSRFQGLSVRPVCP
;
A
#
# COMPACT_ATOMS: atom_id res chain seq x y z
N MET A 1 -15.77 -4.14 -21.46
CA MET A 1 -16.33 -4.68 -20.21
C MET A 1 -15.53 -4.09 -19.07
N LYS A 2 -16.16 -3.38 -18.14
CA LYS A 2 -15.47 -2.59 -17.11
C LYS A 2 -15.02 -3.49 -15.95
N ILE A 3 -13.80 -3.28 -15.47
CA ILE A 3 -13.31 -3.83 -14.21
C ILE A 3 -14.18 -3.23 -13.09
N VAL A 4 -14.74 -4.09 -12.24
CA VAL A 4 -15.53 -3.65 -11.07
C VAL A 4 -14.59 -3.54 -9.90
N SER A 5 -14.33 -2.33 -9.42
CA SER A 5 -13.46 -2.07 -8.28
C SER A 5 -14.20 -2.24 -6.94
N LYS A 6 -13.47 -2.48 -5.86
CA LYS A 6 -13.99 -2.69 -4.50
C LYS A 6 -15.01 -1.62 -4.04
N LYS A 7 -14.87 -0.37 -4.47
CA LYS A 7 -15.82 0.71 -4.18
C LYS A 7 -17.16 0.57 -4.91
N SER A 8 -17.19 -0.20 -6.00
CA SER A 8 -18.40 -0.49 -6.77
C SER A 8 -19.12 -1.77 -6.31
N ILE A 9 -18.43 -2.68 -5.65
CA ILE A 9 -18.98 -3.94 -5.14
C ILE A 9 -20.06 -3.68 -4.07
N LEU A 10 -19.88 -2.66 -3.22
CA LEU A 10 -20.83 -2.32 -2.14
C LEU A 10 -22.21 -1.82 -2.65
N ARG A 11 -22.35 -1.48 -3.95
CA ARG A 11 -23.61 -1.01 -4.56
C ARG A 11 -24.26 -2.00 -5.51
N LEU A 12 -23.69 -3.19 -5.71
CA LEU A 12 -24.17 -4.19 -6.70
C LEU A 12 -24.86 -5.40 -6.07
N PHE A 13 -25.81 -5.16 -5.19
CA PHE A 13 -26.54 -6.21 -4.46
C PHE A 13 -27.51 -7.06 -5.31
N SER A 14 -27.55 -6.94 -6.66
CA SER A 14 -28.54 -7.68 -7.46
C SER A 14 -28.15 -7.99 -8.91
N PHE A 15 -26.91 -7.87 -9.34
CA PHE A 15 -26.65 -7.85 -10.79
C PHE A 15 -25.74 -8.95 -11.36
N VAL A 16 -25.15 -9.84 -10.58
CA VAL A 16 -24.13 -10.77 -11.11
C VAL A 16 -24.72 -12.04 -11.75
N VAL A 17 -25.94 -12.44 -11.40
CA VAL A 17 -26.56 -13.65 -11.95
C VAL A 17 -27.21 -13.42 -13.33
N ALA A 18 -27.51 -12.19 -13.70
CA ALA A 18 -28.28 -11.89 -14.93
C ALA A 18 -27.43 -11.59 -16.18
N LEU A 19 -26.11 -11.49 -16.08
CA LEU A 19 -25.24 -11.06 -17.20
C LEU A 19 -25.01 -12.17 -18.26
N PHE A 20 -25.31 -13.41 -17.95
CA PHE A 20 -25.14 -14.52 -18.91
C PHE A 20 -26.38 -14.80 -19.77
N ALA A 21 -27.54 -14.18 -19.48
CA ALA A 21 -28.78 -14.50 -20.14
C ALA A 21 -29.25 -13.49 -21.22
N LEU A 22 -28.64 -12.29 -21.33
CA LEU A 22 -29.16 -11.22 -22.21
C LEU A 22 -28.04 -10.51 -23.02
N ALA A 23 -27.14 -11.26 -23.66
CA ALA A 23 -26.24 -10.66 -24.66
C ALA A 23 -26.76 -10.96 -26.07
N PRO A 24 -27.13 -9.95 -26.89
CA PRO A 24 -27.32 -10.16 -28.31
C PRO A 24 -25.97 -10.45 -28.95
N GLN A 25 -25.94 -11.45 -29.76
CA GLN A 25 -24.92 -11.99 -30.65
C GLN A 25 -23.61 -11.17 -30.84
N ALA A 26 -22.49 -11.89 -30.74
CA ALA A 26 -21.14 -11.58 -31.25
C ALA A 26 -20.08 -10.98 -30.31
N VAL A 27 -20.23 -11.09 -29.00
CA VAL A 27 -19.07 -10.97 -28.12
C VAL A 27 -18.68 -12.37 -27.65
N ALA A 28 -17.46 -12.82 -28.01
CA ALA A 28 -16.96 -14.11 -27.51
C ALA A 28 -17.02 -14.09 -25.97
N MET A 29 -17.68 -15.10 -25.39
CA MET A 29 -17.75 -15.26 -23.95
C MET A 29 -16.32 -15.38 -23.41
N PRO A 30 -15.98 -14.76 -22.30
CA PRO A 30 -14.67 -14.94 -21.70
C PRO A 30 -14.47 -16.40 -21.29
N ASP A 31 -13.32 -16.95 -21.60
CA ASP A 31 -12.99 -18.34 -21.25
C ASP A 31 -12.70 -18.51 -19.76
N SER A 32 -12.43 -17.43 -19.07
CA SER A 32 -11.97 -17.44 -17.68
C SER A 32 -12.45 -16.23 -16.88
N VAL A 33 -12.62 -16.45 -15.58
CA VAL A 33 -12.75 -15.42 -14.56
C VAL A 33 -11.44 -15.40 -13.76
N TYR A 34 -10.92 -14.22 -13.54
CA TYR A 34 -9.70 -14.00 -12.75
C TYR A 34 -10.08 -13.31 -11.45
N VAL A 35 -9.71 -13.92 -10.32
CA VAL A 35 -9.78 -13.32 -8.99
C VAL A 35 -8.44 -12.67 -8.72
N CYS A 36 -8.41 -11.34 -8.68
CA CYS A 36 -7.19 -10.56 -8.41
C CYS A 36 -7.15 -10.25 -6.90
N LEU A 37 -6.06 -10.62 -6.25
CA LEU A 37 -5.88 -10.42 -4.82
C LEU A 37 -5.06 -9.15 -4.55
N VAL A 38 -5.25 -8.57 -3.37
CA VAL A 38 -4.55 -7.34 -2.95
C VAL A 38 -3.03 -7.51 -2.81
N ASN A 39 -2.54 -8.76 -2.74
CA ASN A 39 -1.11 -9.08 -2.73
C ASN A 39 -0.52 -9.22 -4.14
N GLY A 40 -1.34 -9.00 -5.19
CA GLY A 40 -0.94 -9.11 -6.60
C GLY A 40 -1.09 -10.52 -7.19
N GLU A 41 -1.48 -11.52 -6.41
CA GLU A 41 -1.79 -12.85 -6.94
C GLU A 41 -3.06 -12.80 -7.80
N VAL A 42 -3.08 -13.60 -8.85
CA VAL A 42 -4.22 -13.72 -9.77
C VAL A 42 -4.56 -15.20 -9.93
N GLU A 43 -5.71 -15.59 -9.44
CA GLU A 43 -6.21 -16.94 -9.62
C GLU A 43 -7.16 -17.01 -10.81
N ASN A 44 -7.03 -18.09 -11.59
CA ASN A 44 -7.78 -18.31 -12.82
C ASN A 44 -8.81 -19.41 -12.63
N HIS A 45 -10.06 -19.12 -12.95
CA HIS A 45 -11.16 -20.07 -12.98
C HIS A 45 -11.76 -20.14 -14.39
N SER A 46 -11.77 -21.35 -14.98
CA SER A 46 -12.44 -21.55 -16.28
C SER A 46 -13.94 -21.31 -16.15
N VAL A 47 -14.50 -20.45 -16.99
CA VAL A 47 -15.95 -20.19 -17.03
C VAL A 47 -16.74 -21.46 -17.31
N ALA A 48 -16.19 -22.38 -18.10
CA ALA A 48 -16.82 -23.67 -18.38
C ALA A 48 -16.99 -24.58 -17.13
N ALA A 49 -16.10 -24.39 -16.13
CA ALA A 49 -16.09 -25.15 -14.88
C ALA A 49 -16.85 -24.47 -13.74
N ILE A 50 -17.16 -23.18 -13.86
CA ILE A 50 -17.87 -22.42 -12.83
C ILE A 50 -19.37 -22.68 -12.96
N ASP A 51 -20.05 -22.95 -11.84
CA ASP A 51 -21.51 -22.96 -11.72
C ASP A 51 -22.01 -21.56 -11.34
N SER A 52 -21.42 -20.98 -10.28
CA SER A 52 -21.83 -19.67 -9.79
C SER A 52 -20.68 -18.96 -9.05
N ILE A 53 -20.81 -17.64 -8.94
CA ILE A 53 -19.96 -16.82 -8.08
C ILE A 53 -20.88 -16.11 -7.08
N ALA A 54 -20.64 -16.32 -5.80
CA ALA A 54 -21.46 -15.79 -4.73
C ALA A 54 -20.64 -14.96 -3.76
N PHE A 55 -21.24 -13.88 -3.28
CA PHE A 55 -20.72 -13.07 -2.18
C PHE A 55 -21.47 -13.44 -0.91
N GLN A 56 -20.75 -13.84 0.11
CA GLN A 56 -21.32 -14.09 1.43
C GLN A 56 -20.91 -12.93 2.34
N ILE A 57 -21.87 -12.06 2.64
CA ILE A 57 -21.69 -10.85 3.44
C ILE A 57 -22.62 -10.96 4.64
N PHE A 58 -22.06 -10.91 5.83
CA PHE A 58 -22.81 -11.07 7.08
C PHE A 58 -23.27 -9.73 7.66
N ASN A 59 -22.59 -8.62 7.34
CA ASN A 59 -22.88 -7.29 7.87
C ASN A 59 -22.86 -6.23 6.76
N ALA A 60 -23.44 -5.05 7.06
CA ALA A 60 -23.44 -3.90 6.14
C ALA A 60 -22.05 -3.32 5.86
N ILE A 61 -21.07 -3.64 6.70
CA ILE A 61 -19.65 -3.31 6.52
C ILE A 61 -18.92 -4.66 6.37
N PRO A 62 -18.14 -4.89 5.29
CA PRO A 62 -17.40 -6.13 5.10
C PRO A 62 -16.49 -6.43 6.29
N GLU A 63 -16.71 -7.57 6.92
CA GLU A 63 -15.93 -8.06 8.06
C GLU A 63 -14.99 -9.20 7.63
N LYS A 64 -14.19 -9.66 8.58
CA LYS A 64 -13.16 -10.69 8.37
C LYS A 64 -13.73 -12.01 7.85
N ASP A 65 -14.99 -12.29 8.14
CA ASP A 65 -15.69 -13.54 7.78
C ASP A 65 -16.43 -13.45 6.44
N ASP A 66 -16.50 -12.26 5.82
CA ASP A 66 -17.10 -12.09 4.50
C ASP A 66 -16.23 -12.73 3.42
N SER A 67 -16.86 -13.40 2.47
CA SER A 67 -16.16 -14.15 1.44
C SER A 67 -16.73 -13.98 0.04
N LEU A 68 -15.85 -14.09 -0.96
CA LEU A 68 -16.18 -14.37 -2.34
C LEU A 68 -16.03 -15.87 -2.57
N ASN A 69 -17.07 -16.53 -3.04
CA ASN A 69 -17.08 -17.95 -3.30
C ASN A 69 -17.25 -18.22 -4.80
N VAL A 70 -16.29 -18.94 -5.38
CA VAL A 70 -16.39 -19.47 -6.74
C VAL A 70 -16.81 -20.93 -6.63
N CYS A 71 -18.06 -21.21 -7.00
CA CYS A 71 -18.63 -22.55 -6.95
C CYS A 71 -18.43 -23.24 -8.31
N HIS A 72 -17.85 -24.42 -8.29
CA HIS A 72 -17.56 -25.20 -9.48
C HIS A 72 -18.62 -26.27 -9.73
N LYS A 73 -18.83 -26.62 -10.99
CA LYS A 73 -19.80 -27.67 -11.42
C LYS A 73 -19.51 -29.06 -10.87
N ASP A 74 -18.26 -29.29 -10.41
CA ASP A 74 -17.84 -30.54 -9.73
C ASP A 74 -18.21 -30.54 -8.22
N GLY A 75 -18.90 -29.50 -7.75
CA GLY A 75 -19.34 -29.35 -6.36
C GLY A 75 -18.28 -28.75 -5.43
N LYS A 76 -17.07 -28.45 -5.94
CA LYS A 76 -16.06 -27.76 -5.14
C LYS A 76 -16.33 -26.27 -5.06
N THR A 77 -15.91 -25.64 -3.97
CA THR A 77 -15.97 -24.19 -3.79
C THR A 77 -14.59 -23.68 -3.43
N THR A 78 -14.13 -22.68 -4.17
CA THR A 78 -12.93 -21.90 -3.80
C THR A 78 -13.39 -20.61 -3.14
N SER A 79 -12.95 -20.38 -1.90
CA SER A 79 -13.38 -19.23 -1.10
C SER A 79 -12.22 -18.27 -0.88
N TYR A 80 -12.48 -17.00 -1.06
CA TYR A 80 -11.55 -15.90 -0.85
C TYR A 80 -12.11 -14.98 0.22
N ALA A 81 -11.33 -14.64 1.23
CA ALA A 81 -11.72 -13.60 2.17
C ALA A 81 -11.92 -12.29 1.41
N LEU A 82 -13.07 -11.64 1.57
CA LEU A 82 -13.45 -10.49 0.73
C LEU A 82 -12.46 -9.33 0.86
N TYR A 83 -11.83 -9.16 2.01
CA TYR A 83 -10.80 -8.14 2.21
C TYR A 83 -9.51 -8.39 1.41
N MET A 84 -9.28 -9.62 0.95
CA MET A 84 -8.14 -10.00 0.11
C MET A 84 -8.41 -9.86 -1.38
N VAL A 85 -9.68 -9.68 -1.78
CA VAL A 85 -10.05 -9.56 -3.19
C VAL A 85 -9.98 -8.09 -3.60
N ASP A 86 -9.11 -7.78 -4.57
CA ASP A 86 -9.02 -6.46 -5.18
C ASP A 86 -10.09 -6.28 -6.26
N SER A 87 -10.14 -7.20 -7.19
CA SER A 87 -11.06 -7.13 -8.33
C SER A 87 -11.34 -8.50 -8.96
N LEU A 88 -12.44 -8.56 -9.73
CA LEU A 88 -12.74 -9.66 -10.63
C LEU A 88 -12.54 -9.19 -12.08
N ALA A 89 -11.79 -9.94 -12.87
CA ALA A 89 -11.57 -9.65 -14.28
C ALA A 89 -12.02 -10.81 -15.17
N PHE A 90 -12.61 -10.51 -16.31
CA PHE A 90 -13.07 -11.47 -17.31
C PHE A 90 -12.12 -11.56 -18.52
N LYS A 91 -11.05 -10.84 -18.51
CA LYS A 91 -9.92 -10.93 -19.42
C LYS A 91 -8.71 -11.07 -18.52
N LYS A 92 -7.80 -11.98 -18.89
CA LYS A 92 -6.56 -12.12 -18.14
C LYS A 92 -5.98 -10.72 -17.94
N PRO A 93 -5.84 -10.25 -16.71
CA PRO A 93 -5.12 -9.00 -16.50
C PRO A 93 -3.81 -9.13 -17.24
N ALA A 94 -3.44 -8.10 -18.02
CA ALA A 94 -2.05 -8.03 -18.50
C ALA A 94 -1.22 -8.32 -17.25
N ALA A 95 -0.29 -9.29 -17.35
CA ALA A 95 0.53 -9.64 -16.20
C ALA A 95 0.94 -8.32 -15.57
N GLN A 96 0.36 -7.96 -14.42
CA GLN A 96 1.00 -7.00 -13.58
C GLN A 96 2.35 -7.66 -13.38
N GLN A 97 3.36 -7.12 -14.06
CA GLN A 97 4.72 -7.39 -13.64
C GLN A 97 4.63 -7.14 -12.14
N SER A 98 4.76 -8.21 -11.35
CA SER A 98 4.84 -8.09 -9.90
C SER A 98 5.81 -6.96 -9.69
N ALA A 99 5.32 -5.86 -9.12
CA ALA A 99 6.07 -4.61 -9.12
C ALA A 99 7.43 -4.93 -8.54
N GLN A 100 8.41 -5.08 -9.41
CA GLN A 100 9.71 -5.56 -9.00
C GLN A 100 10.36 -4.41 -8.24
N TRP A 101 10.59 -4.62 -6.97
CA TRP A 101 11.36 -3.68 -6.18
C TRP A 101 12.76 -3.55 -6.77
N VAL A 102 13.05 -2.36 -7.27
CA VAL A 102 14.32 -2.04 -7.89
C VAL A 102 15.09 -1.12 -6.95
N ALA A 103 16.31 -1.50 -6.65
CA ALA A 103 17.27 -0.68 -5.93
C ALA A 103 17.86 0.37 -6.88
N VAL A 104 17.46 1.62 -6.73
CA VAL A 104 17.91 2.75 -7.55
C VAL A 104 19.12 3.40 -6.89
N ASP A 105 20.24 3.37 -7.56
CA ASP A 105 21.46 4.06 -7.14
C ASP A 105 21.34 5.56 -7.49
N LEU A 106 21.22 6.40 -6.47
CA LEU A 106 21.19 7.86 -6.58
C LEU A 106 22.56 8.52 -6.33
N GLY A 107 23.62 7.72 -6.16
CA GLY A 107 24.95 8.20 -5.73
C GLY A 107 25.01 8.58 -4.25
N LEU A 108 24.17 7.93 -3.42
CA LEU A 108 24.07 8.12 -1.97
C LEU A 108 24.70 6.92 -1.23
N SER A 109 24.72 6.99 0.08
CA SER A 109 25.25 5.91 0.93
C SER A 109 24.46 4.60 0.85
N VAL A 110 23.20 4.68 0.42
CA VAL A 110 22.29 3.54 0.19
C VAL A 110 21.53 3.72 -1.12
N LYS A 111 21.04 2.61 -1.67
CA LYS A 111 20.11 2.61 -2.80
C LYS A 111 18.68 2.75 -2.29
N TRP A 112 17.84 3.43 -3.04
CA TRP A 112 16.45 3.68 -2.70
C TRP A 112 15.54 2.80 -3.55
N CYS A 113 14.49 2.26 -2.93
CA CYS A 113 13.49 1.52 -3.69
C CYS A 113 12.77 2.44 -4.68
N ASN A 114 12.47 1.92 -5.87
CA ASN A 114 11.69 2.64 -6.89
C ASN A 114 10.25 2.96 -6.44
N MET A 115 9.72 2.26 -5.44
CA MET A 115 8.33 2.42 -4.97
C MET A 115 8.18 2.26 -3.46
N ASN A 116 7.03 2.65 -2.91
CA ASN A 116 6.68 2.50 -1.50
C ASN A 116 6.37 1.04 -1.14
N VAL A 117 6.47 0.67 0.13
CA VAL A 117 6.01 -0.64 0.63
C VAL A 117 4.52 -0.81 0.33
N GLY A 118 4.18 -1.92 -0.33
CA GLY A 118 2.80 -2.24 -0.71
C GLY A 118 2.27 -1.51 -1.94
N ALA A 119 3.15 -0.79 -2.67
CA ALA A 119 2.82 -0.20 -3.96
C ALA A 119 3.00 -1.22 -5.09
N SER A 120 2.24 -1.06 -6.17
CA SER A 120 2.32 -1.84 -7.41
C SER A 120 3.01 -1.10 -8.55
N ALA A 121 3.22 0.21 -8.41
CA ALA A 121 3.93 1.08 -9.35
C ALA A 121 4.67 2.20 -8.59
N PRO A 122 5.66 2.85 -9.21
CA PRO A 122 6.44 3.93 -8.57
C PRO A 122 5.61 5.10 -8.06
N GLU A 123 4.49 5.40 -8.71
CA GLU A 123 3.56 6.48 -8.37
C GLU A 123 2.49 6.08 -7.35
N ASP A 124 2.30 4.79 -7.09
CA ASP A 124 1.33 4.34 -6.09
C ASP A 124 1.73 4.76 -4.69
N CYS A 125 0.77 5.20 -3.90
CA CYS A 125 0.99 5.60 -2.50
C CYS A 125 1.46 4.43 -1.62
N GLY A 126 1.15 3.19 -2.02
CA GLY A 126 1.44 1.99 -1.24
C GLY A 126 0.58 1.85 0.00
N GLY A 127 1.08 1.09 0.96
CA GLY A 127 0.42 0.88 2.24
C GLY A 127 0.75 1.98 3.26
N TYR A 128 -0.15 2.11 4.25
CA TYR A 128 0.05 2.99 5.39
C TYR A 128 0.25 2.14 6.64
N TYR A 129 1.24 2.49 7.43
CA TYR A 129 1.65 1.69 8.59
C TYR A 129 1.84 2.60 9.81
N SER A 130 1.43 2.13 10.99
CA SER A 130 1.87 2.74 12.23
C SER A 130 3.34 2.39 12.49
N TRP A 131 4.09 3.25 13.13
CA TRP A 131 5.52 3.04 13.36
C TRP A 131 5.78 1.78 14.19
N GLY A 132 6.55 0.85 13.64
CA GLY A 132 6.82 -0.45 14.24
C GLY A 132 5.79 -1.54 13.93
N GLU A 133 4.66 -1.22 13.30
CA GLU A 133 3.68 -2.20 12.87
C GLU A 133 3.90 -2.59 11.40
N THR A 134 3.72 -3.87 11.10
CA THR A 134 3.97 -4.44 9.77
C THR A 134 2.70 -4.77 8.99
N LYS A 135 1.53 -4.52 9.58
CA LYS A 135 0.22 -4.69 8.96
C LYS A 135 -0.50 -3.36 8.85
N GLN A 136 -1.23 -3.18 7.76
CA GLN A 136 -2.18 -2.07 7.63
C GLN A 136 -3.40 -2.33 8.50
N LYS A 137 -4.14 -1.28 8.84
CA LYS A 137 -5.38 -1.34 9.60
C LYS A 137 -6.35 -0.26 9.13
N ASP A 138 -7.61 -0.39 9.53
CA ASP A 138 -8.66 0.54 9.09
C ASP A 138 -8.79 1.74 10.03
N TYR A 139 -8.18 1.68 11.24
CA TYR A 139 -8.29 2.74 12.24
C TYR A 139 -6.95 3.01 12.92
N TYR A 140 -6.37 4.18 12.68
CA TYR A 140 -5.04 4.62 13.14
C TYR A 140 -5.16 5.54 14.36
N ALA A 141 -5.25 4.96 15.54
CA ALA A 141 -5.38 5.68 16.81
C ALA A 141 -4.54 5.02 17.91
N ASP A 142 -4.29 5.76 18.98
CA ASP A 142 -3.59 5.24 20.15
C ASP A 142 -4.26 3.95 20.71
N SER A 143 -5.60 3.89 20.69
CA SER A 143 -6.36 2.73 21.16
C SER A 143 -6.17 1.46 20.33
N THR A 144 -5.74 1.58 19.07
CA THR A 144 -5.50 0.44 18.16
C THR A 144 -4.02 0.19 17.91
N TYR A 145 -3.14 0.95 18.56
CA TYR A 145 -1.70 0.80 18.39
C TYR A 145 -1.16 -0.38 19.20
N LEU A 146 -0.48 -1.32 18.55
CA LEU A 146 -0.02 -2.58 19.18
C LEU A 146 1.01 -2.36 20.29
N TYR A 147 1.74 -1.26 20.24
CA TYR A 147 2.81 -0.94 21.20
C TYR A 147 2.42 0.17 22.14
N THR A 148 1.12 0.36 22.38
CA THR A 148 0.65 1.25 23.44
C THR A 148 0.95 0.63 24.81
N ASP A 149 1.38 1.46 25.78
CA ASP A 149 1.65 1.09 27.17
C ASP A 149 1.44 2.34 28.02
N LYS A 150 0.18 2.60 28.35
CA LYS A 150 -0.25 3.86 28.98
C LYS A 150 0.45 4.11 30.30
N PRO A 151 0.87 5.37 30.54
CA PRO A 151 0.64 6.60 29.73
C PRO A 151 1.61 6.78 28.55
N TYR A 152 2.51 5.84 28.31
CA TYR A 152 3.52 5.91 27.22
C TYR A 152 3.38 4.73 26.27
N ASN A 153 4.14 4.72 25.19
CA ASN A 153 4.25 3.56 24.31
C ASN A 153 5.41 2.65 24.75
N LYS A 154 5.31 1.37 24.42
CA LYS A 154 6.40 0.40 24.65
C LYS A 154 7.67 0.86 23.92
N ASN A 155 8.78 0.69 24.61
CA ASN A 155 10.09 0.85 23.97
C ASN A 155 10.34 -0.38 23.07
N ILE A 156 10.39 -0.16 21.75
CA ILE A 156 10.72 -1.17 20.74
C ILE A 156 12.07 -0.89 20.06
N GLY A 157 12.86 0.00 20.61
CA GLY A 157 14.16 0.43 20.12
C GLY A 157 14.19 1.91 19.74
N LYS A 158 15.39 2.49 19.76
CA LYS A 158 15.62 3.87 19.29
C LYS A 158 15.62 3.96 17.76
N ASN A 159 16.01 2.89 17.09
CA ASN A 159 15.99 2.71 15.65
C ASN A 159 15.49 1.31 15.36
N ILE A 160 14.50 1.18 14.46
CA ILE A 160 13.87 -0.11 14.12
C ILE A 160 14.31 -0.66 12.78
N SER A 161 15.23 0.02 12.08
CA SER A 161 15.71 -0.37 10.74
C SER A 161 16.25 -1.81 10.73
N GLY A 162 15.76 -2.65 9.83
CA GLY A 162 16.16 -4.04 9.67
C GLY A 162 15.71 -4.98 10.80
N THR A 163 14.84 -4.52 11.71
CA THR A 163 14.31 -5.35 12.80
C THR A 163 12.94 -5.94 12.44
N LYS A 164 12.42 -6.81 13.30
CA LYS A 164 11.04 -7.35 13.18
C LYS A 164 9.93 -6.28 13.27
N TYR A 165 10.27 -5.06 13.64
CA TYR A 165 9.37 -3.90 13.69
C TYR A 165 9.44 -3.04 12.43
N ASP A 166 10.35 -3.35 11.53
CA ASP A 166 10.53 -2.67 10.26
C ASP A 166 9.64 -3.31 9.18
N VAL A 167 8.64 -2.58 8.73
CA VAL A 167 7.70 -3.09 7.73
C VAL A 167 8.35 -3.38 6.37
N ALA A 168 9.36 -2.61 5.98
CA ALA A 168 10.08 -2.86 4.73
C ALA A 168 10.88 -4.17 4.84
N HIS A 169 11.60 -4.37 5.93
CA HIS A 169 12.35 -5.60 6.18
C HIS A 169 11.43 -6.84 6.21
N VAL A 170 10.33 -6.75 6.95
CA VAL A 170 9.39 -7.88 7.12
C VAL A 170 8.66 -8.25 5.83
N LYS A 171 8.29 -7.25 5.00
CA LYS A 171 7.51 -7.51 3.79
C LYS A 171 8.35 -7.81 2.55
N MET A 172 9.53 -7.23 2.46
CA MET A 172 10.38 -7.34 1.27
C MET A 172 11.52 -8.34 1.46
N GLY A 173 11.94 -8.59 2.70
CA GLY A 173 13.04 -9.51 3.02
C GLY A 173 14.42 -8.98 2.57
N GLY A 174 15.42 -9.85 2.64
CA GLY A 174 16.79 -9.52 2.26
C GLY A 174 17.32 -8.30 3.04
N ASP A 175 18.01 -7.43 2.33
CA ASP A 175 18.62 -6.21 2.90
C ASP A 175 17.70 -4.98 2.86
N TRP A 176 16.45 -5.13 2.42
CA TRP A 176 15.48 -4.04 2.42
C TRP A 176 15.09 -3.65 3.84
N ARG A 177 15.04 -2.35 4.09
CA ARG A 177 14.71 -1.78 5.40
C ARG A 177 14.21 -0.35 5.31
N MET A 178 13.65 0.15 6.38
CA MET A 178 13.32 1.57 6.53
C MET A 178 14.59 2.42 6.55
N PRO A 179 14.57 3.61 5.94
CA PRO A 179 15.68 4.55 6.00
C PRO A 179 15.82 5.12 7.41
N THR A 180 17.05 5.49 7.74
CA THR A 180 17.39 6.28 8.92
C THR A 180 17.27 7.78 8.63
N ASP A 181 17.25 8.62 9.68
CA ASP A 181 17.27 10.08 9.56
C ASP A 181 18.49 10.58 8.77
N LYS A 182 19.64 9.97 8.98
CA LYS A 182 20.87 10.29 8.24
C LYS A 182 20.71 10.05 6.74
N GLU A 183 20.14 8.92 6.34
CA GLU A 183 19.95 8.55 4.93
C GLU A 183 18.89 9.43 4.25
N PHE A 184 17.82 9.76 4.97
CA PHE A 184 16.82 10.69 4.44
C PHE A 184 17.39 12.13 4.35
N THR A 185 18.21 12.54 5.31
CA THR A 185 18.93 13.81 5.26
C THR A 185 19.88 13.85 4.06
N GLU A 186 20.58 12.76 3.78
CA GLU A 186 21.43 12.64 2.60
C GLU A 186 20.62 12.75 1.30
N LEU A 187 19.50 12.02 1.17
CA LEU A 187 18.59 12.13 0.03
C LEU A 187 18.13 13.59 -0.20
N ARG A 188 17.75 14.25 0.88
CA ARG A 188 17.32 15.64 0.86
C ARG A 188 18.38 16.62 0.37
N THR A 189 19.59 16.48 0.88
CA THR A 189 20.64 17.50 0.71
C THR A 189 21.50 17.28 -0.54
N ARG A 190 21.54 16.05 -1.06
CA ARG A 190 22.42 15.68 -2.17
C ARG A 190 21.70 15.37 -3.47
N CYS A 191 20.35 15.39 -3.48
CA CYS A 191 19.54 15.16 -4.66
C CYS A 191 18.78 16.43 -5.06
N THR A 192 18.39 16.49 -6.34
CA THR A 192 17.50 17.53 -6.86
C THR A 192 16.06 17.06 -6.75
N TRP A 193 15.19 17.93 -6.25
CA TRP A 193 13.78 17.65 -6.02
C TRP A 193 12.92 18.49 -6.95
N LYS A 194 12.08 17.85 -7.77
CA LYS A 194 11.16 18.52 -8.68
C LYS A 194 9.73 18.03 -8.46
N TRP A 195 8.85 18.92 -8.02
CA TRP A 195 7.42 18.61 -7.93
C TRP A 195 6.84 18.36 -9.30
N THR A 196 6.05 17.31 -9.46
CA THR A 196 5.44 16.92 -10.72
C THR A 196 4.23 16.01 -10.48
N THR A 197 3.55 15.67 -11.58
CA THR A 197 2.48 14.66 -11.59
C THR A 197 2.93 13.50 -12.46
N GLN A 198 2.87 12.28 -11.93
CA GLN A 198 3.15 11.03 -12.64
C GLN A 198 1.91 10.15 -12.61
N ASN A 199 1.38 9.80 -13.79
CA ASN A 199 0.14 9.02 -13.93
C ASN A 199 -1.04 9.53 -13.08
N GLY A 200 -1.19 10.86 -12.96
CA GLY A 200 -2.25 11.51 -12.21
C GLY A 200 -1.99 11.62 -10.69
N ILE A 201 -0.84 11.16 -10.21
CA ILE A 201 -0.43 11.27 -8.81
C ILE A 201 0.63 12.37 -8.67
N GLU A 202 0.38 13.31 -7.77
CA GLU A 202 1.31 14.40 -7.45
C GLU A 202 2.39 13.92 -6.47
N GLY A 203 3.60 14.49 -6.61
CA GLY A 203 4.73 14.13 -5.77
C GLY A 203 6.04 14.73 -6.25
N PHE A 204 7.15 14.26 -5.71
CA PHE A 204 8.48 14.67 -6.13
C PHE A 204 9.20 13.61 -6.96
N VAL A 205 9.72 13.99 -8.11
CA VAL A 205 10.86 13.30 -8.72
C VAL A 205 12.12 13.75 -7.99
N VAL A 206 12.86 12.79 -7.44
CA VAL A 206 14.12 13.01 -6.73
C VAL A 206 15.25 12.40 -7.55
N THR A 207 16.14 13.24 -8.07
CA THR A 207 17.23 12.87 -8.96
C THR A 207 18.57 12.99 -8.26
N GLY A 208 19.32 11.90 -8.24
CA GLY A 208 20.65 11.83 -7.66
C GLY A 208 21.78 12.24 -8.63
N SER A 209 23.02 12.24 -8.13
CA SER A 209 24.21 12.59 -8.90
C SER A 209 24.53 11.61 -10.03
N THR A 210 24.01 10.39 -9.97
CA THR A 210 24.11 9.38 -11.05
C THR A 210 23.22 9.66 -12.25
N GLY A 211 22.28 10.61 -12.13
CA GLY A 211 21.23 10.87 -13.11
C GLY A 211 19.99 9.99 -12.94
N ASN A 212 20.04 8.96 -12.09
CA ASN A 212 18.88 8.16 -11.77
C ASN A 212 17.89 8.92 -10.86
N SER A 213 16.63 8.53 -10.91
CA SER A 213 15.58 9.19 -10.15
C SER A 213 14.62 8.17 -9.52
N ILE A 214 13.99 8.58 -8.44
CA ILE A 214 12.80 7.93 -7.85
C ILE A 214 11.66 8.93 -7.79
N PHE A 215 10.43 8.43 -7.77
CA PHE A 215 9.24 9.25 -7.54
C PHE A 215 8.71 9.02 -6.12
N LEU A 216 8.52 10.07 -5.35
CA LEU A 216 7.92 10.05 -4.02
C LEU A 216 6.52 10.65 -4.11
N PRO A 217 5.44 9.83 -4.12
CA PRO A 217 4.06 10.33 -4.16
C PRO A 217 3.69 11.14 -2.92
N ALA A 218 2.87 12.17 -3.12
CA ALA A 218 2.23 12.92 -2.04
C ALA A 218 1.07 12.09 -1.48
N ALA A 219 1.43 11.04 -0.72
CA ALA A 219 0.53 9.99 -0.28
C ALA A 219 -0.43 10.41 0.84
N GLY A 220 -0.18 11.54 1.52
CA GLY A 220 -0.93 11.92 2.72
C GLY A 220 -0.62 11.02 3.92
N GLU A 221 -1.48 11.09 4.93
CA GLU A 221 -1.39 10.30 6.16
C GLU A 221 -2.77 9.82 6.62
N TYR A 222 -2.81 8.71 7.35
CA TYR A 222 -4.00 8.26 8.07
C TYR A 222 -3.97 8.69 9.52
N PHE A 223 -5.05 9.35 9.95
CA PHE A 223 -5.38 9.59 11.35
C PHE A 223 -6.80 9.08 11.59
N LYS A 224 -6.97 8.13 12.50
CA LYS A 224 -8.20 7.34 12.67
C LYS A 224 -8.55 6.61 11.36
N ASP A 225 -9.73 6.81 10.85
CA ASP A 225 -10.25 6.28 9.57
C ASP A 225 -10.10 7.27 8.39
N LYS A 226 -9.42 8.41 8.63
CA LYS A 226 -9.35 9.51 7.68
C LYS A 226 -7.99 9.58 7.02
N LEU A 227 -7.96 9.44 5.69
CA LEU A 227 -6.83 9.81 4.87
C LEU A 227 -6.87 11.32 4.60
N SER A 228 -5.82 12.03 4.99
CA SER A 228 -5.69 13.48 4.87
C SER A 228 -4.42 13.84 4.09
N GLY A 229 -4.45 15.00 3.42
CA GLY A 229 -3.27 15.56 2.75
C GLY A 229 -2.84 14.83 1.46
N GLN A 230 -3.55 13.82 1.00
CA GLN A 230 -3.26 13.16 -0.27
C GLN A 230 -3.25 14.17 -1.42
N ARG A 231 -2.31 14.03 -2.36
CA ARG A 231 -2.00 14.94 -3.47
C ARG A 231 -1.36 16.28 -3.10
N GLY A 232 -1.30 16.63 -1.82
CA GLY A 232 -0.65 17.87 -1.38
C GLY A 232 0.55 17.63 -0.48
N TYR A 233 0.54 16.52 0.26
CA TYR A 233 1.54 16.21 1.27
C TYR A 233 2.06 14.78 1.13
N GLY A 234 3.36 14.59 1.26
CA GLY A 234 3.99 13.30 1.49
C GLY A 234 4.43 13.18 2.93
N TYR A 235 4.03 12.09 3.60
CA TYR A 235 4.45 11.73 4.94
C TYR A 235 5.10 10.35 4.91
N TYR A 236 6.36 10.28 5.31
CA TYR A 236 7.16 9.06 5.23
C TYR A 236 7.81 8.75 6.57
N TRP A 237 7.60 7.54 7.07
CA TRP A 237 8.28 7.09 8.27
C TRP A 237 9.79 6.97 8.06
N ILE A 238 10.52 7.36 9.09
CA ILE A 238 11.94 7.07 9.31
C ILE A 238 12.04 6.03 10.42
N ALA A 239 13.10 5.24 10.40
CA ALA A 239 13.31 4.18 11.38
C ALA A 239 13.59 4.67 12.79
N ASP A 240 13.94 5.96 12.95
CA ASP A 240 14.36 6.54 14.21
C ASP A 240 13.19 7.09 15.03
N ILE A 241 13.25 6.87 16.34
CA ILE A 241 12.34 7.49 17.29
C ILE A 241 12.75 8.94 17.56
N VAL A 242 11.82 9.74 18.04
CA VAL A 242 12.15 11.09 18.53
C VAL A 242 12.81 10.98 19.91
N ASP A 243 13.97 11.58 20.07
CA ASP A 243 14.66 11.61 21.36
C ASP A 243 13.80 12.23 22.45
N GLY A 244 13.87 11.63 23.64
CA GLY A 244 13.15 12.11 24.83
C GLY A 244 11.65 11.74 24.88
N THR A 245 11.13 11.01 23.88
CA THR A 245 9.74 10.56 23.89
C THR A 245 9.59 9.15 23.33
N ASN A 246 8.64 8.40 23.89
CA ASN A 246 8.23 7.09 23.36
C ASN A 246 6.91 7.16 22.55
N THR A 247 6.30 8.35 22.42
CA THR A 247 5.00 8.50 21.78
C THR A 247 5.09 8.96 20.33
N LYS A 248 6.24 9.50 19.92
CA LYS A 248 6.47 10.02 18.58
C LYS A 248 7.67 9.33 17.92
N ALA A 249 7.60 9.19 16.61
CA ALA A 249 8.71 8.76 15.78
C ALA A 249 9.01 9.82 14.71
N GLN A 250 10.22 9.78 14.17
CA GLN A 250 10.62 10.71 13.13
C GLN A 250 9.93 10.35 11.80
N SER A 251 9.56 11.38 11.08
CA SER A 251 8.95 11.28 9.75
C SER A 251 9.51 12.35 8.84
N TYR A 252 9.40 12.13 7.55
CA TYR A 252 9.72 13.12 6.54
C TYR A 252 8.44 13.67 5.97
N ILE A 253 8.35 15.02 5.87
CA ILE A 253 7.16 15.72 5.38
C ILE A 253 7.55 16.64 4.25
N PHE A 254 6.81 16.59 3.15
CA PHE A 254 6.95 17.51 2.04
C PHE A 254 5.61 17.93 1.46
N THR A 255 5.59 19.07 0.78
CA THR A 255 4.43 19.59 0.04
C THR A 255 4.87 20.22 -1.27
N ASN A 256 3.91 20.61 -2.12
CA ASN A 256 4.17 21.40 -3.32
C ASN A 256 4.95 22.70 -3.04
N GLY A 257 4.81 23.28 -1.84
CA GLY A 257 5.58 24.46 -1.40
C GLY A 257 7.02 24.19 -1.01
N GLY A 258 7.45 22.94 -1.07
CA GLY A 258 8.81 22.51 -0.73
C GLY A 258 8.87 21.44 0.36
N LEU A 259 10.08 21.21 0.81
CA LEU A 259 10.39 20.25 1.85
C LEU A 259 10.31 20.98 3.20
N TYR A 260 9.48 20.49 4.12
CA TYR A 260 9.43 21.06 5.47
C TYR A 260 10.60 20.55 6.32
N PHE A 261 11.46 21.47 6.71
CA PHE A 261 12.66 21.17 7.49
C PHE A 261 12.65 21.97 8.78
N GLY A 262 12.61 21.28 9.88
CA GLY A 262 12.78 21.88 11.19
C GLY A 262 12.49 20.87 12.29
N SER A 263 13.29 20.90 13.33
CA SER A 263 13.35 19.95 14.45
C SER A 263 12.01 19.72 15.19
N TYR A 264 10.98 20.48 14.90
CA TYR A 264 9.67 20.38 15.57
C TYR A 264 8.54 19.81 14.71
N ASN A 265 8.70 19.73 13.38
CA ASN A 265 7.60 19.34 12.48
C ASN A 265 7.78 17.98 11.80
N ASN A 266 8.94 17.34 11.93
CA ASN A 266 9.22 16.03 11.30
C ASN A 266 8.94 14.86 12.26
N THR A 267 7.84 14.95 13.02
CA THR A 267 7.50 13.92 13.99
C THR A 267 6.00 13.67 14.00
N ASN A 268 5.63 12.42 13.87
CA ASN A 268 4.25 11.98 13.96
C ASN A 268 4.04 11.07 15.16
N SER A 269 2.81 11.02 15.66
CA SER A 269 2.45 10.03 16.69
C SER A 269 2.59 8.63 16.11
N ARG A 270 3.24 7.71 16.84
CA ARG A 270 3.58 6.37 16.35
C ARG A 270 2.39 5.56 15.84
N PHE A 271 1.18 5.87 16.28
CA PHE A 271 -0.05 5.21 15.84
C PHE A 271 -0.58 5.70 14.48
N GLN A 272 -0.12 6.87 13.97
CA GLN A 272 -0.57 7.37 12.67
C GLN A 272 -0.11 6.45 11.54
N GLY A 273 -0.87 6.42 10.46
CA GLY A 273 -0.55 5.61 9.29
C GLY A 273 0.20 6.43 8.25
N LEU A 274 1.49 6.17 8.06
CA LEU A 274 2.31 6.84 7.06
C LEU A 274 2.89 5.84 6.06
N SER A 275 3.30 6.34 4.90
CA SER A 275 4.02 5.57 3.89
C SER A 275 5.45 5.24 4.33
N VAL A 276 6.02 4.20 3.72
CA VAL A 276 7.42 3.82 3.90
C VAL A 276 8.09 3.69 2.53
N ARG A 277 9.20 4.41 2.31
CA ARG A 277 10.08 4.24 1.17
C ARG A 277 11.31 3.44 1.60
N PRO A 278 11.49 2.20 1.11
CA PRO A 278 12.60 1.34 1.51
C PRO A 278 13.94 1.78 0.96
N VAL A 279 14.99 1.34 1.67
CA VAL A 279 16.40 1.44 1.23
C VAL A 279 17.09 0.07 1.35
N CYS A 280 18.19 -0.11 0.64
CA CYS A 280 19.13 -1.23 0.81
C CYS A 280 20.57 -0.77 0.53
N PRO A 281 21.59 -1.52 0.94
CA PRO A 281 23.02 -1.22 0.69
C PRO A 281 23.38 -1.05 -0.78
#